data_5fae34300a78d6539e69d57b8c9f4978
#
_entry.id   5fae34300a78d6539e69d57b8c9f4978
#
_cell.length_a   1.000
_cell.length_b   1.000
_cell.length_c   1.000
_cell.angle_alpha   90.00
_cell.angle_beta   90.00
_cell.angle_gamma   90.00
#
_symmetry.space_group_name_H-M   'P 1'
#
loop_
_entity.id
_entity.type
_entity.pdbx_description
1 polymer ?
#
loop_
_entity_poly.entity_id
_entity_poly.type
_entity_poly.pdbx_seq_one_letter_code
_entity_poly.pdbx_strand_id
1 'polypeptide(L)'
;MQRICFSAVVLFFTALVAIAQTPEPGIAVGGSTTQRWTFEDAQALAAKGRLDQAMNALNQLAAQTPEAAGVERLRGMIFYQRDQLQQAADAFSNAMAQDASDRESTEMEGVTLFRLGRPQDALPYLEKAHAAVQNANVDPQYVLGLAYSDVGRYDDARHAFAAQYGFAPDSAEAYLLAGRLFLRRELRDQAAAQAEKALEVNPRLPLAHQLLGEAALARGDTETAVKELEAERGINPLNGELYDRLGDAYLRSGQYEQAQQALNRAVLLEPAATGPYILLGETFLKLKDPIQALHYLTRAEKMDPANYITHNLLGQAYKATGQVAEANREFKMVVELQHRDDPKPAGK
;
A
#
# COMPACT_ATOMS: atom_id res chain seq x y z
N MET A 1 -3.41 5.36 14.14
CA MET A 1 -3.24 6.20 12.93
C MET A 1 -1.94 5.79 12.27
N GLN A 2 -1.96 4.72 11.49
CA GLN A 2 -0.79 4.26 10.74
C GLN A 2 -0.72 5.04 9.44
N ARG A 3 0.36 5.81 9.28
CA ARG A 3 0.73 6.39 7.99
C ARG A 3 1.06 5.24 7.05
N ILE A 4 0.16 4.94 6.12
CA ILE A 4 0.43 4.03 5.01
C ILE A 4 1.55 4.69 4.21
N CYS A 5 2.75 4.08 4.22
CA CYS A 5 3.84 4.46 3.34
C CYS A 5 3.41 4.27 1.88
N PHE A 6 3.00 5.36 1.23
CA PHE A 6 2.87 5.44 -0.21
C PHE A 6 4.27 5.56 -0.85
N SER A 7 5.09 4.52 -0.70
CA SER A 7 6.43 4.45 -1.32
C SER A 7 6.46 3.62 -2.60
N ALA A 8 5.44 3.69 -3.44
CA ALA A 8 5.47 3.00 -4.74
C ALA A 8 4.49 3.57 -5.78
N VAL A 9 4.47 4.90 -5.97
CA VAL A 9 4.01 5.46 -7.24
C VAL A 9 5.06 6.49 -7.67
N VAL A 10 6.28 6.00 -7.92
CA VAL A 10 7.26 6.75 -8.71
C VAL A 10 6.96 6.41 -10.16
N LEU A 11 6.22 7.27 -10.82
CA LEU A 11 6.06 7.28 -12.27
C LEU A 11 7.40 7.49 -12.93
N PHE A 12 7.95 6.42 -13.51
CA PHE A 12 9.02 6.53 -14.49
C PHE A 12 8.47 7.12 -15.78
N PHE A 13 8.68 8.42 -16.00
CA PHE A 13 8.63 9.01 -17.33
C PHE A 13 9.85 8.51 -18.12
N THR A 14 9.73 7.38 -18.80
CA THR A 14 10.65 7.00 -19.86
C THR A 14 10.14 7.54 -21.19
N ALA A 15 10.28 8.85 -21.41
CA ALA A 15 10.31 9.38 -22.76
C ALA A 15 11.72 9.15 -23.30
N LEU A 16 11.81 8.27 -24.29
CA LEU A 16 13.04 8.03 -25.06
C LEU A 16 13.33 9.30 -25.89
N VAL A 17 14.19 10.19 -25.36
CA VAL A 17 14.72 11.31 -26.14
C VAL A 17 16.08 10.91 -26.68
N ALA A 18 16.16 10.83 -28.00
CA ALA A 18 17.42 10.67 -28.74
C ALA A 18 18.39 11.80 -28.36
N ILE A 19 19.57 11.41 -27.86
CA ILE A 19 20.65 12.33 -27.49
C ILE A 19 21.27 12.86 -28.78
N ALA A 20 20.94 14.09 -29.15
CA ALA A 20 21.75 14.89 -30.02
C ALA A 20 22.76 15.68 -29.15
N GLN A 21 24.03 15.32 -29.23
CA GLN A 21 25.11 16.06 -28.58
C GLN A 21 25.25 17.43 -29.29
N THR A 22 24.97 18.51 -28.56
CA THR A 22 25.37 19.87 -28.93
C THR A 22 26.50 20.30 -28.00
N PRO A 23 27.53 21.05 -28.54
CA PRO A 23 28.70 21.43 -27.76
C PRO A 23 28.38 22.49 -26.71
N GLU A 24 29.10 22.41 -25.58
CA GLU A 24 29.02 23.41 -24.48
C GLU A 24 29.40 24.82 -25.01
N PRO A 25 28.60 25.86 -24.73
CA PRO A 25 29.04 27.23 -24.95
C PRO A 25 29.93 27.70 -23.79
N GLY A 26 31.09 28.24 -24.17
CA GLY A 26 32.09 28.78 -23.26
C GLY A 26 31.57 29.91 -22.38
N ILE A 27 32.22 30.01 -21.20
CA ILE A 27 32.01 31.04 -20.18
C ILE A 27 32.26 32.43 -20.78
N ALA A 28 31.20 33.20 -20.97
CA ALA A 28 31.29 34.65 -21.21
C ALA A 28 30.93 35.37 -19.90
N VAL A 29 31.92 35.97 -19.29
CA VAL A 29 31.77 36.90 -18.13
C VAL A 29 31.28 38.25 -18.67
N GLY A 30 30.15 38.74 -18.10
CA GLY A 30 29.82 40.16 -18.13
C GLY A 30 28.61 40.50 -19.04
N GLY A 31 27.45 40.61 -18.39
CA GLY A 31 26.24 41.23 -18.94
C GLY A 31 25.02 40.64 -18.22
N SER A 32 24.30 41.43 -17.47
CA SER A 32 22.99 41.06 -16.89
C SER A 32 21.97 40.87 -18.00
N THR A 33 22.08 39.79 -18.75
CA THR A 33 21.02 39.32 -19.60
C THR A 33 20.01 38.64 -18.69
N THR A 34 18.89 39.28 -18.42
CA THR A 34 17.70 38.65 -17.86
C THR A 34 17.42 37.43 -18.72
N GLN A 35 17.79 36.24 -18.26
CA GLN A 35 17.54 34.97 -18.93
C GLN A 35 16.03 34.87 -19.11
N ARG A 36 15.57 34.93 -20.36
CA ARG A 36 14.15 34.83 -20.68
C ARG A 36 13.81 33.37 -20.72
N TRP A 37 13.19 32.88 -19.65
CA TRP A 37 12.74 31.50 -19.55
C TRP A 37 11.60 31.22 -20.53
N THR A 38 11.60 30.03 -21.10
CA THR A 38 10.46 29.46 -21.82
C THR A 38 9.78 28.40 -20.96
N PHE A 39 8.57 28.00 -21.34
CA PHE A 39 7.86 26.91 -20.62
C PHE A 39 8.61 25.57 -20.77
N GLU A 40 9.20 25.33 -21.96
CA GLU A 40 10.03 24.14 -22.22
C GLU A 40 11.26 24.08 -21.32
N ASP A 41 11.88 25.22 -21.01
CA ASP A 41 13.00 25.29 -20.06
C ASP A 41 12.55 24.88 -18.65
N ALA A 42 11.39 25.38 -18.20
CA ALA A 42 10.82 25.01 -16.91
C ALA A 42 10.47 23.52 -16.84
N GLN A 43 9.89 22.95 -17.90
CA GLN A 43 9.61 21.51 -17.99
C GLN A 43 10.90 20.68 -17.94
N ALA A 44 11.92 21.07 -18.70
CA ALA A 44 13.21 20.39 -18.72
C ALA A 44 13.92 20.42 -17.37
N LEU A 45 13.80 21.53 -16.62
CA LEU A 45 14.31 21.63 -15.26
C LEU A 45 13.55 20.71 -14.30
N ALA A 46 12.23 20.70 -14.37
CA ALA A 46 11.39 19.83 -13.54
C ALA A 46 11.68 18.36 -13.81
N ALA A 47 11.79 17.94 -15.08
CA ALA A 47 12.13 16.58 -15.48
C ALA A 47 13.52 16.13 -14.98
N LYS A 48 14.47 17.07 -14.81
CA LYS A 48 15.80 16.80 -14.21
C LYS A 48 15.80 16.86 -12.69
N GLY A 49 14.65 17.00 -12.03
CA GLY A 49 14.54 17.14 -10.58
C GLY A 49 15.03 18.49 -10.01
N ARG A 50 15.32 19.48 -10.89
CA ARG A 50 15.73 20.83 -10.46
C ARG A 50 14.51 21.69 -10.11
N LEU A 51 13.73 21.23 -9.14
CA LEU A 51 12.39 21.78 -8.86
C LEU A 51 12.40 23.26 -8.44
N ASP A 52 13.43 23.71 -7.71
CA ASP A 52 13.53 25.12 -7.32
C ASP A 52 13.80 26.05 -8.54
N GLN A 53 14.65 25.59 -9.46
CA GLN A 53 14.93 26.35 -10.67
C GLN A 53 13.74 26.36 -11.60
N ALA A 54 13.02 25.22 -11.73
CA ALA A 54 11.77 25.14 -12.47
C ALA A 54 10.73 26.10 -11.89
N MET A 55 10.54 26.13 -10.57
CA MET A 55 9.61 27.03 -9.89
C MET A 55 9.96 28.50 -10.11
N ASN A 56 11.26 28.86 -10.06
CA ASN A 56 11.70 30.22 -10.35
C ASN A 56 11.39 30.62 -11.82
N ALA A 57 11.60 29.73 -12.79
CA ALA A 57 11.23 29.96 -14.18
C ALA A 57 9.71 30.13 -14.32
N LEU A 58 8.91 29.27 -13.68
CA LEU A 58 7.45 29.36 -13.70
C LEU A 58 6.92 30.68 -13.09
N ASN A 59 7.54 31.18 -12.01
CA ASN A 59 7.16 32.44 -11.40
C ASN A 59 7.40 33.65 -12.36
N GLN A 60 8.45 33.59 -13.18
CA GLN A 60 8.68 34.63 -14.20
C GLN A 60 7.70 34.52 -15.38
N LEU A 61 7.30 33.30 -15.77
CA LEU A 61 6.32 33.06 -16.82
C LEU A 61 4.91 33.47 -16.36
N ALA A 62 4.55 33.19 -15.12
CA ALA A 62 3.26 33.57 -14.53
C ALA A 62 3.06 35.10 -14.43
N ALA A 63 4.16 35.87 -14.32
CA ALA A 63 4.09 37.30 -14.30
C ALA A 63 3.79 37.94 -15.68
N GLN A 64 3.75 37.16 -16.77
CA GLN A 64 3.40 37.63 -18.11
C GLN A 64 1.88 37.77 -18.25
N THR A 65 1.44 38.64 -19.14
CA THR A 65 0.02 38.84 -19.41
C THR A 65 -0.22 38.73 -20.94
N PRO A 66 -0.95 37.70 -21.40
CA PRO A 66 -1.53 36.61 -20.66
C PRO A 66 -0.47 35.61 -20.11
N GLU A 67 -0.81 34.92 -19.06
CA GLU A 67 0.03 33.85 -18.50
C GLU A 67 0.22 32.71 -19.54
N ALA A 68 1.42 32.14 -19.60
CA ALA A 68 1.71 31.07 -20.54
C ALA A 68 0.93 29.80 -20.18
N ALA A 69 0.34 29.14 -21.16
CA ALA A 69 -0.43 27.92 -20.96
C ALA A 69 0.43 26.81 -20.31
N GLY A 70 -0.15 26.10 -19.37
CA GLY A 70 0.48 24.97 -18.67
C GLY A 70 1.35 25.35 -17.47
N VAL A 71 1.58 26.65 -17.20
CA VAL A 71 2.38 27.11 -16.04
C VAL A 71 1.77 26.63 -14.74
N GLU A 72 0.48 26.83 -14.52
CA GLU A 72 -0.20 26.42 -13.29
C GLU A 72 -0.25 24.89 -13.16
N ARG A 73 -0.43 24.15 -14.25
CA ARG A 73 -0.36 22.69 -14.21
C ARG A 73 1.01 22.20 -13.75
N LEU A 74 2.10 22.69 -14.36
CA LEU A 74 3.46 22.28 -13.98
C LEU A 74 3.81 22.71 -12.56
N ARG A 75 3.30 23.87 -12.11
CA ARG A 75 3.41 24.33 -10.73
C ARG A 75 2.72 23.36 -9.76
N GLY A 76 1.50 22.94 -10.09
CA GLY A 76 0.75 21.93 -9.33
C GLY A 76 1.50 20.60 -9.23
N MET A 77 2.08 20.11 -10.33
CA MET A 77 2.90 18.90 -10.34
C MET A 77 4.13 19.01 -9.42
N ILE A 78 4.81 20.16 -9.42
CA ILE A 78 5.97 20.39 -8.52
C ILE A 78 5.53 20.43 -7.08
N PHE A 79 4.44 21.12 -6.74
CA PHE A 79 3.89 21.13 -5.39
C PHE A 79 3.50 19.72 -4.92
N TYR A 80 2.86 18.94 -5.78
CA TYR A 80 2.48 17.57 -5.51
C TYR A 80 3.71 16.67 -5.19
N GLN A 81 4.80 16.80 -5.98
CA GLN A 81 6.05 16.07 -5.74
C GLN A 81 6.70 16.45 -4.41
N ARG A 82 6.50 17.70 -3.95
CA ARG A 82 7.01 18.20 -2.68
C ARG A 82 6.10 17.89 -1.48
N ASP A 83 5.04 17.12 -1.67
CA ASP A 83 4.01 16.85 -0.67
C ASP A 83 3.29 18.10 -0.16
N GLN A 84 3.31 19.19 -0.95
CA GLN A 84 2.62 20.45 -0.68
C GLN A 84 1.21 20.40 -1.27
N LEU A 85 0.39 19.48 -0.76
CA LEU A 85 -0.86 19.05 -1.40
C LEU A 85 -1.88 20.18 -1.56
N GLN A 86 -2.02 21.07 -0.57
CA GLN A 86 -2.96 22.20 -0.69
C GLN A 86 -2.55 23.14 -1.82
N GLN A 87 -1.26 23.48 -1.92
CA GLN A 87 -0.74 24.35 -2.98
C GLN A 87 -0.86 23.69 -4.34
N ALA A 88 -0.72 22.34 -4.39
CA ALA A 88 -0.94 21.58 -5.62
C ALA A 88 -2.40 21.66 -6.09
N ALA A 89 -3.38 21.48 -5.19
CA ALA A 89 -4.80 21.62 -5.50
C ALA A 89 -5.14 23.03 -5.99
N ASP A 90 -4.66 24.06 -5.32
CA ASP A 90 -4.89 25.45 -5.74
C ASP A 90 -4.33 25.70 -7.17
N ALA A 91 -3.14 25.19 -7.49
CA ALA A 91 -2.53 25.33 -8.80
C ALA A 91 -3.28 24.54 -9.89
N PHE A 92 -3.72 23.30 -9.61
CA PHE A 92 -4.54 22.54 -10.58
C PHE A 92 -5.90 23.19 -10.81
N SER A 93 -6.54 23.74 -9.78
CA SER A 93 -7.76 24.51 -9.91
C SER A 93 -7.56 25.74 -10.80
N ASN A 94 -6.44 26.47 -10.64
CA ASN A 94 -6.10 27.59 -11.51
C ASN A 94 -5.87 27.14 -12.96
N ALA A 95 -5.18 26.03 -13.19
CA ALA A 95 -4.96 25.48 -14.54
C ALA A 95 -6.30 25.14 -15.22
N MET A 96 -7.24 24.52 -14.50
CA MET A 96 -8.58 24.21 -15.01
C MET A 96 -9.43 25.47 -15.24
N ALA A 97 -9.21 26.54 -14.49
CA ALA A 97 -9.87 27.82 -14.74
C ALA A 97 -9.37 28.49 -16.03
N GLN A 98 -8.10 28.28 -16.40
CA GLN A 98 -7.52 28.75 -17.66
C GLN A 98 -7.95 27.89 -18.86
N ASP A 99 -8.00 26.56 -18.66
CA ASP A 99 -8.45 25.59 -19.64
C ASP A 99 -9.32 24.51 -19.00
N ALA A 100 -10.62 24.62 -19.13
CA ALA A 100 -11.59 23.65 -18.60
C ALA A 100 -11.48 22.24 -19.24
N SER A 101 -10.75 22.12 -20.34
CA SER A 101 -10.45 20.86 -21.01
C SER A 101 -9.12 20.23 -20.58
N ASP A 102 -8.35 20.89 -19.68
CA ASP A 102 -7.09 20.36 -19.13
C ASP A 102 -7.37 19.12 -18.26
N ARG A 103 -7.21 18.01 -18.92
CA ARG A 103 -7.52 16.71 -18.36
C ARG A 103 -6.50 16.28 -17.31
N GLU A 104 -5.21 16.56 -17.56
CA GLU A 104 -4.14 16.22 -16.63
C GLU A 104 -4.32 16.96 -15.30
N SER A 105 -4.65 18.26 -15.35
CA SER A 105 -4.99 19.03 -14.15
C SER A 105 -6.26 18.52 -13.47
N THR A 106 -7.28 18.11 -14.23
CA THR A 106 -8.52 17.51 -13.67
C THR A 106 -8.19 16.22 -12.91
N GLU A 107 -7.40 15.33 -13.49
CA GLU A 107 -7.00 14.08 -12.86
C GLU A 107 -6.16 14.32 -11.61
N MET A 108 -5.16 15.17 -11.71
CA MET A 108 -4.25 15.49 -10.61
C MET A 108 -4.93 16.24 -9.47
N GLU A 109 -5.95 17.06 -9.75
CA GLU A 109 -6.81 17.65 -8.71
C GLU A 109 -7.52 16.56 -7.91
N GLY A 110 -8.18 15.61 -8.60
CA GLY A 110 -8.85 14.49 -7.94
C GLY A 110 -7.89 13.65 -7.07
N VAL A 111 -6.73 13.30 -7.61
CA VAL A 111 -5.69 12.56 -6.86
C VAL A 111 -5.20 13.36 -5.65
N THR A 112 -5.00 14.67 -5.81
CA THR A 112 -4.52 15.56 -4.74
C THR A 112 -5.55 15.69 -3.63
N LEU A 113 -6.82 15.90 -3.97
CA LEU A 113 -7.92 15.97 -3.01
C LEU A 113 -8.09 14.65 -2.24
N PHE A 114 -7.97 13.51 -2.93
CA PHE A 114 -7.97 12.21 -2.28
C PHE A 114 -6.83 12.08 -1.26
N ARG A 115 -5.60 12.48 -1.60
CA ARG A 115 -4.45 12.48 -0.67
C ARG A 115 -4.61 13.45 0.50
N LEU A 116 -5.37 14.53 0.31
CA LEU A 116 -5.75 15.47 1.39
C LEU A 116 -6.82 14.87 2.34
N GLY A 117 -7.28 13.62 2.11
CA GLY A 117 -8.34 13.00 2.90
C GLY A 117 -9.73 13.56 2.60
N ARG A 118 -9.94 14.07 1.39
CA ARG A 118 -11.20 14.66 0.91
C ARG A 118 -11.81 13.83 -0.23
N PRO A 119 -12.15 12.55 0.01
CA PRO A 119 -12.59 11.65 -1.05
C PRO A 119 -13.89 12.11 -1.74
N GLN A 120 -14.84 12.73 -1.00
CA GLN A 120 -16.06 13.25 -1.58
C GLN A 120 -15.79 14.34 -2.62
N ASP A 121 -14.84 15.23 -2.32
CA ASP A 121 -14.46 16.32 -3.22
C ASP A 121 -13.64 15.84 -4.40
N ALA A 122 -12.89 14.74 -4.24
CA ALA A 122 -12.08 14.12 -5.28
C ALA A 122 -12.93 13.44 -6.38
N LEU A 123 -14.07 12.84 -6.02
CA LEU A 123 -14.89 12.02 -6.91
C LEU A 123 -15.28 12.72 -8.23
N PRO A 124 -15.81 13.96 -8.25
CA PRO A 124 -16.22 14.61 -9.51
C PRO A 124 -15.07 14.75 -10.51
N TYR A 125 -13.86 14.98 -10.02
CA TYR A 125 -12.67 15.14 -10.86
C TYR A 125 -12.17 13.78 -11.36
N LEU A 126 -12.12 12.78 -10.51
CA LEU A 126 -11.69 11.42 -10.88
C LEU A 126 -12.70 10.77 -11.86
N GLU A 127 -14.00 10.92 -11.62
CA GLU A 127 -15.06 10.44 -12.53
C GLU A 127 -14.96 11.12 -13.90
N LYS A 128 -14.74 12.45 -13.96
CA LYS A 128 -14.56 13.20 -15.20
C LYS A 128 -13.31 12.75 -15.93
N ALA A 129 -12.19 12.57 -15.25
CA ALA A 129 -10.94 12.07 -15.83
C ALA A 129 -11.13 10.66 -16.38
N HIS A 130 -11.80 9.77 -15.66
CA HIS A 130 -12.09 8.39 -16.07
C HIS A 130 -12.95 8.33 -17.33
N ALA A 131 -14.03 9.10 -17.42
CA ALA A 131 -14.95 9.09 -18.57
C ALA A 131 -14.25 9.43 -19.90
N ALA A 132 -13.10 10.09 -19.86
CA ALA A 132 -12.39 10.58 -21.03
C ALA A 132 -11.28 9.64 -21.54
N VAL A 133 -10.96 8.52 -20.85
CA VAL A 133 -9.79 7.66 -21.17
C VAL A 133 -10.14 6.21 -21.37
N GLN A 134 -9.77 5.68 -22.54
CA GLN A 134 -9.73 4.24 -22.77
C GLN A 134 -8.30 3.62 -22.67
N ASN A 135 -7.23 4.41 -22.55
CA ASN A 135 -5.84 3.91 -22.64
C ASN A 135 -4.81 4.75 -21.84
N ALA A 136 -4.96 4.98 -20.55
CA ALA A 136 -3.94 5.69 -19.76
C ALA A 136 -3.06 4.74 -18.93
N ASN A 137 -1.74 4.99 -19.01
CA ASN A 137 -0.71 4.26 -18.24
C ASN A 137 -0.61 4.72 -16.76
N VAL A 138 -1.37 5.70 -16.33
CA VAL A 138 -1.48 6.17 -14.95
C VAL A 138 -2.90 5.92 -14.50
N ASP A 139 -3.03 5.51 -13.29
CA ASP A 139 -4.12 4.73 -12.78
C ASP A 139 -5.16 5.55 -12.00
N PRO A 140 -5.91 6.47 -12.67
CA PRO A 140 -7.00 7.19 -12.02
C PRO A 140 -8.09 6.22 -11.53
N GLN A 141 -8.21 5.03 -12.15
CA GLN A 141 -9.22 4.04 -11.79
C GLN A 141 -8.94 3.41 -10.43
N TYR A 142 -7.66 3.17 -10.11
CA TYR A 142 -7.30 2.67 -8.79
C TYR A 142 -7.62 3.70 -7.69
N VAL A 143 -7.23 4.97 -7.90
CA VAL A 143 -7.53 6.06 -6.94
C VAL A 143 -9.03 6.31 -6.85
N LEU A 144 -9.75 6.25 -7.97
CA LEU A 144 -11.21 6.35 -8.02
C LEU A 144 -11.86 5.23 -7.19
N GLY A 145 -11.40 3.98 -7.35
CA GLY A 145 -11.86 2.85 -6.55
C GLY A 145 -11.61 3.02 -5.06
N LEU A 146 -10.45 3.59 -4.68
CA LEU A 146 -10.17 3.92 -3.29
C LEU A 146 -11.09 5.03 -2.76
N ALA A 147 -11.32 6.09 -3.55
CA ALA A 147 -12.21 7.18 -3.16
C ALA A 147 -13.66 6.68 -2.99
N TYR A 148 -14.15 5.84 -3.90
CA TYR A 148 -15.45 5.19 -3.74
C TYR A 148 -15.53 4.33 -2.47
N SER A 149 -14.45 3.60 -2.14
CA SER A 149 -14.39 2.79 -0.92
C SER A 149 -14.51 3.64 0.34
N ASP A 150 -13.87 4.82 0.36
CA ASP A 150 -13.87 5.74 1.50
C ASP A 150 -15.25 6.42 1.72
N VAL A 151 -16.02 6.57 0.65
CA VAL A 151 -17.39 7.13 0.74
C VAL A 151 -18.48 6.07 0.83
N GLY A 152 -18.10 4.77 0.91
CA GLY A 152 -19.04 3.67 1.06
C GLY A 152 -19.73 3.21 -0.24
N ARG A 153 -19.27 3.68 -1.42
CA ARG A 153 -19.77 3.27 -2.74
C ARG A 153 -19.03 2.00 -3.23
N TYR A 154 -19.24 0.88 -2.55
CA TYR A 154 -18.42 -0.34 -2.71
C TYR A 154 -18.58 -1.01 -4.08
N ASP A 155 -19.77 -0.96 -4.70
CA ASP A 155 -19.96 -1.51 -6.05
C ASP A 155 -19.25 -0.68 -7.10
N ASP A 156 -19.28 0.65 -6.98
CA ASP A 156 -18.54 1.55 -7.85
C ASP A 156 -17.02 1.35 -7.67
N ALA A 157 -16.57 1.14 -6.43
CA ALA A 157 -15.18 0.81 -6.14
C ALA A 157 -14.74 -0.49 -6.85
N ARG A 158 -15.57 -1.56 -6.76
CA ARG A 158 -15.30 -2.81 -7.46
C ARG A 158 -15.21 -2.62 -8.97
N HIS A 159 -16.14 -1.86 -9.56
CA HIS A 159 -16.14 -1.57 -11.00
C HIS A 159 -14.86 -0.81 -11.42
N ALA A 160 -14.46 0.19 -10.65
CA ALA A 160 -13.23 0.93 -10.91
C ALA A 160 -11.99 0.03 -10.81
N PHE A 161 -11.88 -0.81 -9.77
CA PHE A 161 -10.80 -1.77 -9.65
C PHE A 161 -10.81 -2.82 -10.77
N ALA A 162 -11.99 -3.34 -11.14
CA ALA A 162 -12.11 -4.31 -12.21
C ALA A 162 -11.64 -3.71 -13.56
N ALA A 163 -12.06 -2.49 -13.85
CA ALA A 163 -11.66 -1.78 -15.06
C ALA A 163 -10.14 -1.55 -15.10
N GLN A 164 -9.53 -1.23 -13.95
CA GLN A 164 -8.08 -1.07 -13.80
C GLN A 164 -7.30 -2.30 -14.25
N TYR A 165 -7.75 -3.48 -13.85
CA TYR A 165 -7.05 -4.74 -14.11
C TYR A 165 -7.63 -5.53 -15.30
N GLY A 166 -8.57 -4.94 -16.04
CA GLY A 166 -9.14 -5.53 -17.24
C GLY A 166 -10.12 -6.69 -16.96
N PHE A 167 -10.73 -6.73 -15.77
CA PHE A 167 -11.75 -7.71 -15.44
C PHE A 167 -13.15 -7.21 -15.82
N ALA A 168 -14.06 -8.15 -16.16
CA ALA A 168 -15.47 -7.81 -16.21
C ALA A 168 -15.97 -7.42 -14.80
N PRO A 169 -16.77 -6.35 -14.65
CA PRO A 169 -17.12 -5.79 -13.33
C PRO A 169 -17.78 -6.78 -12.36
N ASP A 170 -18.54 -7.74 -12.88
CA ASP A 170 -19.25 -8.75 -12.08
C ASP A 170 -18.65 -10.15 -12.23
N SER A 171 -17.38 -10.25 -12.65
CA SER A 171 -16.65 -11.51 -12.66
C SER A 171 -16.22 -11.92 -11.25
N ALA A 172 -16.00 -13.22 -11.05
CA ALA A 172 -15.53 -13.74 -9.77
C ALA A 172 -14.16 -13.13 -9.37
N GLU A 173 -13.30 -12.88 -10.35
CA GLU A 173 -11.99 -12.25 -10.17
C GLU A 173 -12.13 -10.79 -9.73
N ALA A 174 -13.11 -10.05 -10.26
CA ALA A 174 -13.38 -8.66 -9.87
C ALA A 174 -13.85 -8.58 -8.42
N TYR A 175 -14.75 -9.47 -8.01
CA TYR A 175 -15.18 -9.61 -6.62
C TYR A 175 -14.01 -9.97 -5.70
N LEU A 176 -13.19 -10.95 -6.06
CA LEU A 176 -12.03 -11.36 -5.27
C LEU A 176 -11.01 -10.20 -5.11
N LEU A 177 -10.72 -9.48 -6.21
CA LEU A 177 -9.84 -8.32 -6.19
C LEU A 177 -10.35 -7.23 -5.26
N ALA A 178 -11.61 -6.83 -5.41
CA ALA A 178 -12.23 -5.81 -4.57
C ALA A 178 -12.22 -6.23 -3.09
N GLY A 179 -12.56 -7.46 -2.78
CA GLY A 179 -12.53 -7.99 -1.43
C GLY A 179 -11.13 -7.94 -0.80
N ARG A 180 -10.07 -8.27 -1.55
CA ARG A 180 -8.69 -8.15 -1.07
C ARG A 180 -8.29 -6.70 -0.81
N LEU A 181 -8.69 -5.77 -1.67
CA LEU A 181 -8.43 -4.35 -1.47
C LEU A 181 -9.20 -3.79 -0.27
N PHE A 182 -10.44 -4.23 -0.07
CA PHE A 182 -11.24 -3.86 1.11
C PHE A 182 -10.63 -4.41 2.40
N LEU A 183 -10.16 -5.65 2.41
CA LEU A 183 -9.52 -6.23 3.59
C LEU A 183 -8.25 -5.46 4.00
N ARG A 184 -7.42 -5.04 3.03
CA ARG A 184 -6.24 -4.18 3.27
C ARG A 184 -6.60 -2.82 3.89
N ARG A 185 -7.82 -2.35 3.68
CA ARG A 185 -8.36 -1.10 4.23
C ARG A 185 -9.18 -1.32 5.52
N GLU A 186 -9.07 -2.50 6.10
CA GLU A 186 -9.80 -2.91 7.30
C GLU A 186 -11.33 -2.92 7.15
N LEU A 187 -11.84 -2.89 5.92
CA LEU A 187 -13.26 -3.02 5.57
C LEU A 187 -13.64 -4.51 5.55
N ARG A 188 -13.64 -5.13 6.73
CA ARG A 188 -13.71 -6.59 6.93
C ARG A 188 -15.01 -7.20 6.45
N ASP A 189 -16.13 -6.54 6.72
CA ASP A 189 -17.47 -7.03 6.33
C ASP A 189 -17.67 -6.91 4.81
N GLN A 190 -17.20 -5.83 4.22
CA GLN A 190 -17.22 -5.63 2.77
C GLN A 190 -16.31 -6.63 2.06
N ALA A 191 -15.15 -6.92 2.64
CA ALA A 191 -14.25 -7.94 2.11
C ALA A 191 -14.90 -9.33 2.09
N ALA A 192 -15.58 -9.71 3.19
CA ALA A 192 -16.32 -10.96 3.28
C ALA A 192 -17.46 -11.02 2.25
N ALA A 193 -18.27 -9.96 2.15
CA ALA A 193 -19.36 -9.89 1.18
C ALA A 193 -18.88 -10.04 -0.27
N GLN A 194 -17.72 -9.43 -0.62
CA GLN A 194 -17.14 -9.62 -1.95
C GLN A 194 -16.62 -11.06 -2.17
N ALA A 195 -16.02 -11.67 -1.14
CA ALA A 195 -15.58 -13.07 -1.24
C ALA A 195 -16.77 -14.03 -1.42
N GLU A 196 -17.88 -13.82 -0.71
CA GLU A 196 -19.12 -14.58 -0.88
C GLU A 196 -19.66 -14.44 -2.32
N LYS A 197 -19.70 -13.22 -2.86
CA LYS A 197 -20.10 -12.98 -4.25
C LYS A 197 -19.16 -13.65 -5.27
N ALA A 198 -17.87 -13.64 -5.03
CA ALA A 198 -16.91 -14.35 -5.85
C ALA A 198 -17.22 -15.86 -5.90
N LEU A 199 -17.55 -16.47 -4.75
CA LEU A 199 -17.91 -17.87 -4.63
C LEU A 199 -19.30 -18.21 -5.20
N GLU A 200 -20.27 -17.26 -5.17
CA GLU A 200 -21.56 -17.42 -5.86
C GLU A 200 -21.35 -17.55 -7.38
N VAL A 201 -20.42 -16.74 -7.95
CA VAL A 201 -20.11 -16.80 -9.39
C VAL A 201 -19.23 -17.99 -9.74
N ASN A 202 -18.20 -18.27 -8.97
CA ASN A 202 -17.30 -19.40 -9.15
C ASN A 202 -16.98 -20.08 -7.81
N PRO A 203 -17.71 -21.18 -7.46
CA PRO A 203 -17.54 -21.88 -6.18
C PRO A 203 -16.15 -22.52 -5.95
N ARG A 204 -15.33 -22.58 -6.98
CA ARG A 204 -13.96 -23.12 -6.90
C ARG A 204 -12.89 -22.09 -7.27
N LEU A 205 -13.22 -20.80 -7.16
CA LEU A 205 -12.24 -19.74 -7.40
C LEU A 205 -11.12 -19.81 -6.35
N PRO A 206 -9.87 -20.06 -6.75
CA PRO A 206 -8.75 -20.08 -5.84
C PRO A 206 -8.63 -18.75 -5.08
N LEU A 207 -8.27 -18.83 -3.79
CA LEU A 207 -8.10 -17.70 -2.87
C LEU A 207 -9.40 -17.01 -2.41
N ALA A 208 -10.57 -17.41 -2.89
CA ALA A 208 -11.82 -16.78 -2.45
C ALA A 208 -12.24 -17.26 -1.05
N HIS A 209 -12.14 -18.56 -0.77
CA HIS A 209 -12.32 -19.10 0.57
C HIS A 209 -11.23 -18.60 1.54
N GLN A 210 -9.97 -18.45 1.06
CA GLN A 210 -8.91 -17.85 1.89
C GLN A 210 -9.26 -16.42 2.30
N LEU A 211 -9.72 -15.58 1.37
CA LEU A 211 -10.14 -14.21 1.67
C LEU A 211 -11.28 -14.16 2.70
N LEU A 212 -12.25 -15.06 2.57
CA LEU A 212 -13.37 -15.15 3.52
C LEU A 212 -12.87 -15.57 4.91
N GLY A 213 -11.96 -16.53 4.98
CA GLY A 213 -11.30 -16.96 6.21
C GLY A 213 -10.46 -15.85 6.86
N GLU A 214 -9.69 -15.10 6.06
CA GLU A 214 -8.91 -13.95 6.54
C GLU A 214 -9.82 -12.83 7.09
N ALA A 215 -10.93 -12.55 6.42
CA ALA A 215 -11.91 -11.58 6.90
C ALA A 215 -12.57 -12.04 8.22
N ALA A 216 -12.85 -13.33 8.35
CA ALA A 216 -13.35 -13.93 9.58
C ALA A 216 -12.32 -13.85 10.73
N LEU A 217 -11.05 -14.15 10.48
CA LEU A 217 -9.97 -13.96 11.46
C LEU A 217 -9.86 -12.52 11.93
N ALA A 218 -9.97 -11.57 11.00
CA ALA A 218 -9.91 -10.14 11.31
C ALA A 218 -11.10 -9.67 12.17
N ARG A 219 -12.24 -10.38 12.14
CA ARG A 219 -13.41 -10.15 13.01
C ARG A 219 -13.36 -10.94 14.31
N GLY A 220 -12.39 -11.85 14.46
CA GLY A 220 -12.29 -12.76 15.60
C GLY A 220 -13.21 -13.99 15.52
N ASP A 221 -13.83 -14.22 14.37
CA ASP A 221 -14.66 -15.42 14.09
C ASP A 221 -13.77 -16.58 13.66
N THR A 222 -13.21 -17.28 14.65
CA THR A 222 -12.26 -18.37 14.40
C THR A 222 -12.92 -19.60 13.83
N GLU A 223 -14.20 -19.85 14.12
CA GLU A 223 -14.93 -21.01 13.62
C GLU A 223 -15.13 -20.89 12.10
N THR A 224 -15.69 -19.77 11.63
CA THR A 224 -15.82 -19.48 10.20
C THR A 224 -14.46 -19.47 9.52
N ALA A 225 -13.43 -18.90 10.15
CA ALA A 225 -12.09 -18.86 9.60
C ALA A 225 -11.54 -20.27 9.32
N VAL A 226 -11.59 -21.16 10.28
CA VAL A 226 -11.15 -22.57 10.12
C VAL A 226 -11.93 -23.24 8.99
N LYS A 227 -13.25 -23.11 8.99
CA LYS A 227 -14.12 -23.71 7.97
C LYS A 227 -13.73 -23.27 6.56
N GLU A 228 -13.60 -21.99 6.35
CA GLU A 228 -13.33 -21.42 5.02
C GLU A 228 -11.88 -21.70 4.57
N LEU A 229 -10.91 -21.61 5.46
CA LEU A 229 -9.51 -21.94 5.14
C LEU A 229 -9.33 -23.44 4.83
N GLU A 230 -10.08 -24.32 5.50
CA GLU A 230 -10.09 -25.75 5.17
C GLU A 230 -10.73 -26.01 3.79
N ALA A 231 -11.76 -25.25 3.40
CA ALA A 231 -12.32 -25.31 2.05
C ALA A 231 -11.28 -24.89 1.00
N GLU A 232 -10.54 -23.81 1.24
CA GLU A 232 -9.43 -23.38 0.35
C GLU A 232 -8.34 -24.44 0.25
N ARG A 233 -8.02 -25.12 1.35
CA ARG A 233 -7.03 -26.23 1.33
C ARG A 233 -7.41 -27.33 0.34
N GLY A 234 -8.70 -27.59 0.16
CA GLY A 234 -9.20 -28.53 -0.83
C GLY A 234 -9.02 -28.07 -2.29
N ILE A 235 -8.93 -26.75 -2.51
CA ILE A 235 -8.75 -26.14 -3.83
C ILE A 235 -7.26 -25.94 -4.13
N ASN A 236 -6.50 -25.44 -3.16
CA ASN A 236 -5.11 -25.00 -3.32
C ASN A 236 -4.18 -25.57 -2.24
N PRO A 237 -3.90 -26.90 -2.26
CA PRO A 237 -3.19 -27.60 -1.19
C PRO A 237 -1.69 -27.30 -1.10
N LEU A 238 -1.12 -26.50 -2.01
CA LEU A 238 0.30 -26.15 -2.03
C LEU A 238 0.56 -24.65 -1.72
N ASN A 239 -0.45 -23.92 -1.26
CA ASN A 239 -0.32 -22.53 -0.87
C ASN A 239 0.19 -22.44 0.59
N GLY A 240 1.45 -21.99 0.78
CA GLY A 240 2.08 -21.87 2.10
C GLY A 240 1.41 -20.82 2.97
N GLU A 241 1.01 -19.67 2.39
CA GLU A 241 0.28 -18.63 3.11
C GLU A 241 -1.04 -19.14 3.69
N LEU A 242 -1.76 -19.98 2.96
CA LEU A 242 -2.98 -20.63 3.44
C LEU A 242 -2.73 -21.40 4.74
N TYR A 243 -1.66 -22.20 4.79
CA TYR A 243 -1.33 -22.99 5.99
C TYR A 243 -0.88 -22.11 7.16
N ASP A 244 -0.25 -20.96 6.91
CA ASP A 244 0.04 -19.96 7.93
C ASP A 244 -1.27 -19.41 8.54
N ARG A 245 -2.22 -18.99 7.70
CA ARG A 245 -3.54 -18.52 8.14
C ARG A 245 -4.35 -19.59 8.86
N LEU A 246 -4.29 -20.82 8.36
CA LEU A 246 -4.97 -21.97 8.98
C LEU A 246 -4.37 -22.28 10.35
N GLY A 247 -3.05 -22.19 10.46
CA GLY A 247 -2.35 -22.34 11.74
C GLY A 247 -2.73 -21.27 12.77
N ASP A 248 -2.83 -20.00 12.36
CA ASP A 248 -3.30 -18.90 13.21
C ASP A 248 -4.77 -19.13 13.64
N ALA A 249 -5.64 -19.54 12.71
CA ALA A 249 -7.04 -19.84 13.01
C ALA A 249 -7.19 -20.97 14.03
N TYR A 250 -6.44 -22.07 13.87
CA TYR A 250 -6.43 -23.17 14.82
C TYR A 250 -5.85 -22.78 16.17
N LEU A 251 -4.75 -21.99 16.18
CA LEU A 251 -4.14 -21.51 17.43
C LEU A 251 -5.13 -20.66 18.23
N ARG A 252 -5.80 -19.71 17.58
CA ARG A 252 -6.81 -18.84 18.22
C ARG A 252 -8.06 -19.58 18.68
N SER A 253 -8.43 -20.68 18.00
CA SER A 253 -9.54 -21.54 18.40
C SER A 253 -9.18 -22.57 19.46
N GLY A 254 -7.90 -22.60 19.92
CA GLY A 254 -7.41 -23.53 20.94
C GLY A 254 -7.14 -24.95 20.43
N GLN A 255 -7.13 -25.14 19.11
CA GLN A 255 -6.85 -26.43 18.45
C GLN A 255 -5.34 -26.56 18.16
N TYR A 256 -4.55 -26.69 19.23
CA TYR A 256 -3.08 -26.53 19.17
C TYR A 256 -2.38 -27.60 18.35
N GLU A 257 -2.87 -28.84 18.36
CA GLU A 257 -2.31 -29.94 17.55
C GLU A 257 -2.55 -29.72 16.05
N GLN A 258 -3.74 -29.22 15.69
CA GLN A 258 -4.04 -28.85 14.29
C GLN A 258 -3.22 -27.63 13.86
N ALA A 259 -3.05 -26.63 14.75
CA ALA A 259 -2.19 -25.49 14.50
C ALA A 259 -0.75 -25.92 14.18
N GLN A 260 -0.18 -26.82 15.02
CA GLN A 260 1.16 -27.38 14.79
C GLN A 260 1.27 -28.06 13.43
N GLN A 261 0.29 -28.88 13.03
CA GLN A 261 0.31 -29.59 11.76
C GLN A 261 0.25 -28.61 10.56
N ALA A 262 -0.64 -27.62 10.63
CA ALA A 262 -0.77 -26.60 9.58
C ALA A 262 0.51 -25.76 9.47
N LEU A 263 1.05 -25.26 10.57
CA LEU A 263 2.24 -24.42 10.59
C LEU A 263 3.50 -25.18 10.16
N ASN A 264 3.65 -26.45 10.49
CA ASN A 264 4.72 -27.30 9.95
C ASN A 264 4.63 -27.39 8.43
N ARG A 265 3.40 -27.46 7.88
CA ARG A 265 3.21 -27.45 6.43
C ARG A 265 3.55 -26.09 5.83
N ALA A 266 3.21 -24.98 6.50
CA ALA A 266 3.58 -23.64 6.09
C ALA A 266 5.11 -23.48 6.01
N VAL A 267 5.85 -23.87 7.05
CA VAL A 267 7.33 -23.84 7.09
C VAL A 267 7.97 -24.67 5.99
N LEU A 268 7.35 -25.83 5.65
CA LEU A 268 7.84 -26.68 4.57
C LEU A 268 7.66 -26.03 3.19
N LEU A 269 6.54 -25.37 2.97
CA LEU A 269 6.21 -24.73 1.68
C LEU A 269 6.92 -23.37 1.53
N GLU A 270 7.04 -22.60 2.61
CA GLU A 270 7.63 -21.27 2.62
C GLU A 270 8.68 -21.12 3.75
N PRO A 271 9.85 -21.75 3.64
CA PRO A 271 10.86 -21.78 4.69
C PRO A 271 11.51 -20.40 4.99
N ALA A 272 11.27 -19.40 4.15
CA ALA A 272 11.74 -18.04 4.32
C ALA A 272 10.71 -17.11 5.00
N ALA A 273 9.47 -17.57 5.24
CA ALA A 273 8.45 -16.80 5.93
C ALA A 273 8.67 -16.90 7.45
N THR A 274 8.82 -15.75 8.13
CA THR A 274 9.06 -15.69 9.59
C THR A 274 7.81 -16.01 10.41
N GLY A 275 6.62 -15.61 9.92
CA GLY A 275 5.35 -15.78 10.64
C GLY A 275 5.08 -17.18 11.15
N PRO A 276 5.15 -18.22 10.31
CA PRO A 276 4.92 -19.60 10.72
C PRO A 276 5.84 -20.10 11.84
N TYR A 277 7.10 -19.64 11.90
CA TYR A 277 8.02 -20.00 12.98
C TYR A 277 7.62 -19.36 14.32
N ILE A 278 7.13 -18.11 14.28
CA ILE A 278 6.63 -17.42 15.48
C ILE A 278 5.38 -18.13 16.00
N LEU A 279 4.44 -18.44 15.14
CA LEU A 279 3.19 -19.12 15.49
C LEU A 279 3.45 -20.56 15.99
N LEU A 280 4.43 -21.28 15.42
CA LEU A 280 4.89 -22.58 15.96
C LEU A 280 5.44 -22.44 17.37
N GLY A 281 6.27 -21.42 17.60
CA GLY A 281 6.78 -21.13 18.93
C GLY A 281 5.66 -20.88 19.94
N GLU A 282 4.69 -20.07 19.60
CA GLU A 282 3.51 -19.84 20.44
C GLU A 282 2.69 -21.12 20.64
N THR A 283 2.45 -21.87 19.57
CA THR A 283 1.72 -23.15 19.62
C THR A 283 2.38 -24.14 20.59
N PHE A 284 3.72 -24.28 20.54
CA PHE A 284 4.44 -25.16 21.44
C PHE A 284 4.42 -24.67 22.90
N LEU A 285 4.39 -23.36 23.13
CA LEU A 285 4.15 -22.83 24.49
C LEU A 285 2.77 -23.22 25.03
N LYS A 286 1.73 -23.18 24.18
CA LYS A 286 0.37 -23.63 24.54
C LYS A 286 0.31 -25.13 24.79
N LEU A 287 1.06 -25.92 24.02
CA LEU A 287 1.22 -27.39 24.22
C LEU A 287 2.14 -27.74 25.42
N LYS A 288 2.68 -26.73 26.11
CA LYS A 288 3.59 -26.91 27.28
C LYS A 288 4.91 -27.58 26.91
N ASP A 289 5.37 -27.39 25.68
CA ASP A 289 6.70 -27.83 25.21
C ASP A 289 7.60 -26.61 24.92
N PRO A 290 8.18 -25.99 25.96
CA PRO A 290 9.01 -24.81 25.79
C PRO A 290 10.33 -25.08 25.06
N ILE A 291 10.78 -26.35 25.02
CA ILE A 291 12.02 -26.72 24.30
C ILE A 291 11.80 -26.57 22.79
N GLN A 292 10.69 -27.13 22.26
CA GLN A 292 10.33 -26.94 20.87
C GLN A 292 10.00 -25.48 20.56
N ALA A 293 9.36 -24.76 21.48
CA ALA A 293 9.12 -23.34 21.32
C ALA A 293 10.44 -22.58 21.12
N LEU A 294 11.47 -22.81 21.94
CA LEU A 294 12.80 -22.21 21.79
C LEU A 294 13.43 -22.54 20.43
N HIS A 295 13.28 -23.77 19.94
CA HIS A 295 13.82 -24.17 18.65
C HIS A 295 13.28 -23.30 17.50
N TYR A 296 11.96 -23.15 17.43
CA TYR A 296 11.30 -22.37 16.35
C TYR A 296 11.50 -20.87 16.52
N LEU A 297 11.38 -20.36 17.76
CA LEU A 297 11.55 -18.92 18.03
C LEU A 297 12.97 -18.43 17.82
N THR A 298 13.99 -19.22 18.14
CA THR A 298 15.38 -18.88 17.82
C THR A 298 15.61 -18.81 16.30
N ARG A 299 14.89 -19.63 15.52
CA ARG A 299 14.91 -19.51 14.06
C ARG A 299 14.24 -18.23 13.59
N ALA A 300 13.09 -17.88 14.15
CA ALA A 300 12.37 -16.63 13.84
C ALA A 300 13.24 -15.40 14.19
N GLU A 301 13.89 -15.38 15.35
CA GLU A 301 14.82 -14.32 15.77
C GLU A 301 15.95 -14.09 14.76
N LYS A 302 16.57 -15.18 14.28
CA LYS A 302 17.62 -15.08 13.26
C LYS A 302 17.14 -14.52 11.92
N MET A 303 15.86 -14.71 11.59
CA MET A 303 15.24 -14.21 10.36
C MET A 303 14.82 -12.74 10.51
N ASP A 304 14.30 -12.35 11.65
CA ASP A 304 13.89 -10.98 11.98
C ASP A 304 14.25 -10.64 13.44
N PRO A 305 15.49 -10.13 13.66
CA PRO A 305 15.97 -9.78 15.00
C PRO A 305 15.28 -8.57 15.63
N ALA A 306 14.47 -7.84 14.88
CA ALA A 306 13.76 -6.66 15.38
C ALA A 306 12.30 -6.95 15.75
N ASN A 307 11.85 -8.18 15.65
CA ASN A 307 10.47 -8.55 15.94
C ASN A 307 10.24 -8.70 17.44
N TYR A 308 9.58 -7.72 18.05
CA TYR A 308 9.33 -7.73 19.51
C TYR A 308 8.41 -8.88 19.97
N ILE A 309 7.54 -9.42 19.10
CA ILE A 309 6.69 -10.58 19.43
C ILE A 309 7.56 -11.81 19.62
N THR A 310 8.55 -12.02 18.74
CA THR A 310 9.51 -13.12 18.84
C THR A 310 10.26 -13.06 20.17
N HIS A 311 10.80 -11.90 20.55
CA HIS A 311 11.50 -11.71 21.82
C HIS A 311 10.59 -11.94 23.05
N ASN A 312 9.32 -11.51 22.98
CA ASN A 312 8.37 -11.76 24.05
C ASN A 312 8.12 -13.26 24.23
N LEU A 313 7.91 -14.00 23.14
CA LEU A 313 7.70 -15.45 23.18
C LEU A 313 8.97 -16.20 23.61
N LEU A 314 10.17 -15.77 23.15
CA LEU A 314 11.45 -16.30 23.65
C LEU A 314 11.60 -16.11 25.16
N GLY A 315 11.28 -14.93 25.67
CA GLY A 315 11.28 -14.65 27.10
C GLY A 315 10.36 -15.60 27.89
N GLN A 316 9.16 -15.87 27.37
CA GLN A 316 8.23 -16.83 27.96
C GLN A 316 8.79 -18.26 27.94
N ALA A 317 9.37 -18.68 26.81
CA ALA A 317 9.95 -20.02 26.65
C ALA A 317 11.17 -20.24 27.57
N TYR A 318 12.09 -19.27 27.67
CA TYR A 318 13.21 -19.31 28.61
C TYR A 318 12.77 -19.33 30.05
N LYS A 319 11.73 -18.56 30.40
CA LYS A 319 11.15 -18.60 31.75
C LYS A 319 10.56 -19.99 32.09
N ALA A 320 9.86 -20.61 31.14
CA ALA A 320 9.27 -21.93 31.29
C ALA A 320 10.32 -23.05 31.43
N THR A 321 11.53 -22.87 30.88
CA THR A 321 12.67 -23.78 31.02
C THR A 321 13.58 -23.46 32.21
N GLY A 322 13.25 -22.43 33.01
CA GLY A 322 14.04 -22.02 34.19
C GLY A 322 15.26 -21.14 33.87
N GLN A 323 15.45 -20.72 32.62
CA GLN A 323 16.55 -19.89 32.17
C GLN A 323 16.22 -18.38 32.38
N VAL A 324 16.22 -17.97 33.66
CA VAL A 324 15.71 -16.64 34.08
C VAL A 324 16.55 -15.49 33.52
N ALA A 325 17.87 -15.67 33.41
CA ALA A 325 18.75 -14.62 32.90
C ALA A 325 18.52 -14.35 31.42
N GLU A 326 18.30 -15.38 30.64
CA GLU A 326 17.94 -15.33 29.23
C GLU A 326 16.56 -14.68 29.05
N ALA A 327 15.58 -15.11 29.82
CA ALA A 327 14.23 -14.54 29.79
C ALA A 327 14.24 -13.01 30.04
N ASN A 328 15.02 -12.56 31.03
CA ASN A 328 15.12 -11.12 31.35
C ASN A 328 15.80 -10.33 30.22
N ARG A 329 16.76 -10.92 29.50
CA ARG A 329 17.37 -10.29 28.34
C ARG A 329 16.36 -10.09 27.20
N GLU A 330 15.57 -11.11 26.93
CA GLU A 330 14.54 -11.05 25.88
C GLU A 330 13.45 -10.02 26.22
N PHE A 331 12.97 -9.98 27.45
CA PHE A 331 11.97 -8.97 27.85
C PHE A 331 12.54 -7.55 27.82
N LYS A 332 13.83 -7.35 28.11
CA LYS A 332 14.48 -6.06 27.96
C LYS A 332 14.52 -5.63 26.50
N MET A 333 14.81 -6.57 25.57
CA MET A 333 14.80 -6.31 24.13
C MET A 333 13.41 -5.89 23.65
N VAL A 334 12.34 -6.50 24.16
CA VAL A 334 10.95 -6.08 23.84
C VAL A 334 10.75 -4.59 24.15
N VAL A 335 11.16 -4.13 25.36
CA VAL A 335 11.02 -2.74 25.76
C VAL A 335 11.85 -1.80 24.86
N GLU A 336 13.08 -2.19 24.53
CA GLU A 336 13.97 -1.40 23.67
C GLU A 336 13.40 -1.27 22.26
N LEU A 337 12.83 -2.34 21.68
CA LEU A 337 12.24 -2.32 20.34
C LEU A 337 10.96 -1.48 20.29
N GLN A 338 10.08 -1.58 21.29
CA GLN A 338 8.88 -0.77 21.38
C GLN A 338 9.17 0.73 21.48
N HIS A 339 10.23 1.14 22.24
CA HIS A 339 10.62 2.52 22.33
C HIS A 339 11.30 3.09 21.07
N ARG A 340 11.84 2.24 20.18
CA ARG A 340 12.39 2.68 18.89
C ARG A 340 11.31 3.14 17.91
N ASP A 341 10.11 2.56 18.03
CA ASP A 341 8.96 2.88 17.19
C ASP A 341 8.14 4.07 17.70
N ASP A 342 8.40 4.55 18.90
CA ASP A 342 7.80 5.78 19.41
C ASP A 342 8.37 6.99 18.65
N PRO A 343 7.52 7.83 18.02
CA PRO A 343 8.00 9.05 17.38
C PRO A 343 8.67 9.93 18.42
N LYS A 344 9.97 10.24 18.25
CA LYS A 344 10.66 11.23 19.10
C LYS A 344 9.79 12.47 19.19
N PRO A 345 9.51 12.99 20.41
CA PRO A 345 8.78 14.24 20.55
C PRO A 345 9.52 15.32 19.75
N ALA A 346 8.80 15.99 18.85
CA ALA A 346 9.35 17.11 18.09
C ALA A 346 9.94 18.10 19.10
N GLY A 347 11.25 18.28 19.05
CA GLY A 347 11.98 19.18 19.94
C GLY A 347 11.34 20.56 19.94
N LYS A 348 11.16 21.09 21.17
CA LYS A 348 10.69 22.45 21.44
C LYS A 348 11.71 23.46 20.95
#